data_cf9bd1e80c69565f14db4f1c2273315a
#
_entry.id   cf9bd1e80c69565f14db4f1c2273315a
#
_cell.length_a   1.000
_cell.length_b   1.000
_cell.length_c   1.000
_cell.angle_alpha   90.00
_cell.angle_beta   90.00
_cell.angle_gamma   90.00
#
_symmetry.space_group_name_H-M   'P 1'
#
loop_
_entity.id
_entity.type
_entity.pdbx_description
1 polymer ?
#
loop_
_entity_poly.entity_id
_entity_poly.type
_entity_poly.pdbx_seq_one_letter_code
_entity_poly.pdbx_strand_id
1 'polypeptide(L)'
;LLNLLPENCPLRITLIDTDGTVLYDTKRGSYIVDVNGDIYAAQTDLPNHADRPEFQQAMASGSACITRESETLQLETHYYAVRIDLPEGAQVLRVGEDVANIWGLSTDTLPLLCGAVVLILLAATLFSWWLTRRMVQPINHLAEHLDTIEADVPYEELIPLARTIQTDRKLREDNETMRREFTANVSHELKTPLTSISGYAELIETGMAKPADVPTFAARIHKEAQRMIALVSDILQLSELDSTQASHSREPVTEMAPVDLAALVKETAQNMTVNARRAYVTLQYDARPATVRGSRDQLSELTQNLCDNAIRYNRPGGHVELRCGVGGDGCPYFEVEDNGIGIPQDSQTRVFERFYRVDKSRSKATGGTGLGLAIVKHIALLHDA
;
A
#
# COMPACT_ATOMS: atom_id res chain seq x y z
N LEU A 1 29.27 79.21 15.72
CA LEU A 1 29.03 77.87 15.21
C LEU A 1 29.00 76.83 16.34
N LEU A 2 29.79 76.95 17.38
CA LEU A 2 29.93 75.99 18.48
C LEU A 2 28.69 75.95 19.40
N ASN A 3 27.92 77.04 19.53
CA ASN A 3 26.68 77.05 20.29
C ASN A 3 25.48 76.41 19.60
N LEU A 4 25.67 75.88 18.40
CA LEU A 4 24.63 75.19 17.62
C LEU A 4 24.67 73.66 17.74
N LEU A 5 25.66 73.13 18.47
CA LEU A 5 25.76 71.67 18.66
C LEU A 5 24.85 71.24 19.82
N PRO A 6 24.06 70.19 19.65
CA PRO A 6 23.24 69.65 20.72
C PRO A 6 24.11 69.07 21.84
N GLU A 7 23.73 69.25 23.09
CA GLU A 7 24.45 68.78 24.30
C GLU A 7 24.77 67.26 24.28
N ASN A 8 24.05 66.48 23.47
CA ASN A 8 24.24 65.02 23.30
C ASN A 8 24.72 64.64 21.89
N CYS A 9 25.61 65.43 21.26
CA CYS A 9 26.16 65.07 19.99
C CYS A 9 27.01 63.79 20.13
N PRO A 10 26.70 62.66 19.40
CA PRO A 10 27.47 61.44 19.48
C PRO A 10 28.87 61.58 18.88
N LEU A 11 29.07 62.65 18.11
CA LEU A 11 30.36 62.94 17.45
C LEU A 11 31.27 63.70 18.39
N ARG A 12 32.53 63.29 18.45
CA ARG A 12 33.58 64.05 19.13
C ARG A 12 34.12 65.10 18.17
N ILE A 13 33.95 66.34 18.50
CA ILE A 13 34.44 67.46 17.71
C ILE A 13 35.59 68.14 18.46
N THR A 14 36.73 68.27 17.78
CA THR A 14 37.94 68.88 18.33
C THR A 14 38.38 70.00 17.39
N LEU A 15 38.62 71.22 17.90
CA LEU A 15 39.25 72.31 17.17
C LEU A 15 40.71 72.43 17.63
N ILE A 16 41.66 72.49 16.65
CA ILE A 16 43.07 72.41 16.89
C ILE A 16 43.76 73.60 16.17
N ASP A 17 44.60 74.30 16.87
CA ASP A 17 45.36 75.42 16.32
C ASP A 17 46.56 74.92 15.45
N THR A 18 47.21 75.85 14.75
CA THR A 18 48.39 75.62 13.87
C THR A 18 49.55 74.89 14.53
N ASP A 19 49.74 75.10 15.81
CA ASP A 19 50.84 74.49 16.62
C ASP A 19 50.43 73.13 17.23
N GLY A 20 49.20 72.61 16.91
CA GLY A 20 48.67 71.40 17.48
C GLY A 20 47.99 71.54 18.82
N THR A 21 47.87 72.74 19.33
CA THR A 21 47.15 73.02 20.60
C THR A 21 45.64 72.84 20.40
N VAL A 22 45.03 72.06 21.29
CA VAL A 22 43.58 71.82 21.23
C VAL A 22 42.83 73.05 21.83
N LEU A 23 42.11 73.73 20.97
CA LEU A 23 41.29 74.88 21.37
C LEU A 23 39.92 74.51 21.92
N TYR A 24 39.34 73.37 21.41
CA TYR A 24 38.01 72.87 21.79
C TYR A 24 37.92 71.36 21.65
N ASP A 25 37.24 70.68 22.56
CA ASP A 25 36.94 69.27 22.49
C ASP A 25 35.58 68.98 23.18
N THR A 26 34.58 68.44 22.43
CA THR A 26 33.21 68.20 22.96
C THR A 26 33.16 67.18 24.09
N LYS A 27 34.11 66.26 24.24
CA LYS A 27 34.12 65.29 25.34
C LYS A 27 34.94 65.70 26.57
N ARG A 28 35.69 66.81 26.53
CA ARG A 28 36.53 67.23 27.65
C ARG A 28 36.17 68.57 28.30
N GLY A 29 34.95 69.07 28.02
CA GLY A 29 34.39 70.11 28.86
C GLY A 29 34.48 71.54 28.39
N SER A 30 33.78 72.30 29.08
CA SER A 30 33.33 73.64 28.83
C SER A 30 34.43 74.69 28.64
N TYR A 31 34.23 75.49 27.62
CA TYR A 31 34.93 76.73 27.39
C TYR A 31 34.29 77.84 28.17
N ILE A 32 35.10 78.73 28.67
CA ILE A 32 34.62 80.06 29.18
C ILE A 32 34.77 81.00 27.99
N VAL A 33 33.61 81.44 27.49
CA VAL A 33 33.53 82.56 26.53
C VAL A 33 33.41 83.82 27.31
N ASP A 34 34.34 84.76 27.12
CA ASP A 34 34.23 86.08 27.70
C ASP A 34 33.08 86.93 27.08
N VAL A 35 32.69 88.03 27.78
CA VAL A 35 31.60 88.90 27.34
C VAL A 35 31.87 89.58 26.00
N ASN A 36 33.11 89.54 25.52
CA ASN A 36 33.54 90.06 24.23
C ASN A 36 33.59 88.94 23.14
N GLY A 37 33.27 87.64 23.48
CA GLY A 37 33.29 86.53 22.55
C GLY A 37 34.66 85.80 22.43
N ASP A 38 35.61 86.14 23.29
CA ASP A 38 36.93 85.49 23.33
C ASP A 38 36.82 84.15 24.08
N ILE A 39 37.38 83.08 23.49
CA ILE A 39 37.38 81.70 24.04
C ILE A 39 38.57 81.57 24.94
N TYR A 40 38.42 81.39 26.22
CA TYR A 40 39.47 81.04 27.16
C TYR A 40 39.44 79.53 27.47
N ALA A 41 40.54 78.85 27.24
CA ALA A 41 40.62 77.41 27.56
C ALA A 41 40.61 77.28 29.11
N ALA A 42 39.56 76.60 29.61
CA ALA A 42 39.37 76.32 31.03
C ALA A 42 40.29 75.21 31.59
N GLN A 43 41.13 74.57 30.78
CA GLN A 43 42.04 73.56 31.20
C GLN A 43 43.41 73.65 30.45
N THR A 44 44.47 73.88 31.25
CA THR A 44 45.84 74.03 30.81
C THR A 44 46.52 72.70 30.46
N ASP A 45 45.86 71.58 30.45
CA ASP A 45 46.44 70.24 30.31
C ASP A 45 45.79 69.41 29.18
N LEU A 46 45.41 70.03 28.06
CA LEU A 46 45.02 69.25 26.87
C LEU A 46 46.29 68.85 26.14
N PRO A 47 46.43 67.53 25.82
CA PRO A 47 47.60 67.04 25.10
C PRO A 47 47.72 67.73 23.73
N ASN A 48 48.90 68.14 23.32
CA ASN A 48 49.12 68.69 22.00
C ASN A 48 48.89 67.61 20.94
N HIS A 49 48.20 67.94 19.87
CA HIS A 49 47.77 67.04 18.81
C HIS A 49 48.59 67.19 17.51
N ALA A 50 49.73 67.93 17.57
CA ALA A 50 50.64 68.15 16.41
C ALA A 50 51.15 66.87 15.78
N ASP A 51 51.40 65.83 16.62
CA ASP A 51 51.90 64.49 16.17
C ASP A 51 50.77 63.59 15.60
N ARG A 52 49.48 64.00 15.60
CA ARG A 52 48.43 63.22 15.14
C ARG A 52 48.38 63.14 13.62
N PRO A 53 48.38 61.96 12.99
CA PRO A 53 48.46 61.82 11.54
C PRO A 53 47.26 62.49 10.81
N GLU A 54 46.07 62.52 11.40
CA GLU A 54 44.89 63.21 10.85
C GLU A 54 45.08 64.74 10.83
N PHE A 55 45.79 65.29 11.84
CA PHE A 55 46.12 66.71 11.91
C PHE A 55 47.17 67.09 10.88
N GLN A 56 48.32 66.35 10.83
CA GLN A 56 49.41 66.57 9.89
C GLN A 56 48.93 66.51 8.44
N GLN A 57 48.13 65.50 8.12
CA GLN A 57 47.62 65.32 6.78
C GLN A 57 46.59 66.45 6.41
N ALA A 58 45.69 66.84 7.33
CA ALA A 58 44.78 67.94 7.12
C ALA A 58 45.53 69.27 6.89
N MET A 59 46.59 69.55 7.67
CA MET A 59 47.40 70.73 7.46
C MET A 59 48.14 70.77 6.10
N ALA A 60 48.60 69.59 5.60
CA ALA A 60 49.32 69.48 4.34
C ALA A 60 48.38 69.47 3.13
N SER A 61 47.22 68.73 3.15
CA SER A 61 46.36 68.47 2.02
C SER A 61 45.02 69.15 2.11
N GLY A 62 44.72 69.85 3.18
CA GLY A 62 43.42 70.53 3.44
C GLY A 62 42.38 69.63 4.12
N SER A 63 42.46 68.32 4.01
CA SER A 63 41.57 67.38 4.72
C SER A 63 42.24 66.01 4.91
N ALA A 64 41.81 65.27 5.92
CA ALA A 64 42.26 63.91 6.21
C ALA A 64 41.11 63.07 6.71
N CYS A 65 41.15 61.74 6.37
CA CYS A 65 40.24 60.76 6.94
C CYS A 65 41.09 59.53 7.38
N ILE A 66 41.16 59.30 8.66
CA ILE A 66 42.04 58.25 9.23
C ILE A 66 41.27 57.46 10.28
N THR A 67 41.37 56.15 10.21
CA THR A 67 40.85 55.24 11.26
C THR A 67 42.02 54.80 12.13
N ARG A 68 41.91 55.05 13.42
CA ARG A 68 42.88 54.55 14.39
C ARG A 68 42.26 54.35 15.76
N GLU A 69 42.93 53.54 16.57
CA GLU A 69 42.55 53.40 17.97
C GLU A 69 42.73 54.75 18.71
N SER A 70 41.68 55.21 19.36
CA SER A 70 41.72 56.41 20.17
C SER A 70 42.45 56.14 21.47
N GLU A 71 43.58 56.78 21.71
CA GLU A 71 44.33 56.66 22.98
C GLU A 71 43.51 57.06 24.19
N THR A 72 42.49 57.90 23.99
CA THR A 72 41.62 58.40 25.06
C THR A 72 40.44 57.48 25.33
N LEU A 73 39.95 56.78 24.31
CA LEU A 73 38.71 55.98 24.38
C LEU A 73 38.99 54.47 24.27
N GLN A 74 40.22 54.06 23.85
CA GLN A 74 40.61 52.66 23.57
C GLN A 74 39.62 51.93 22.63
N LEU A 75 39.06 52.70 21.69
CA LEU A 75 38.15 52.25 20.67
C LEU A 75 38.66 52.68 19.30
N GLU A 76 38.42 51.85 18.28
CA GLU A 76 38.61 52.28 16.91
C GLU A 76 37.67 53.44 16.59
N THR A 77 38.27 54.55 16.20
CA THR A 77 37.56 55.79 15.90
C THR A 77 37.91 56.27 14.52
N HIS A 78 36.91 56.60 13.72
CA HIS A 78 37.10 57.29 12.46
C HIS A 78 37.27 58.76 12.69
N TYR A 79 38.45 59.29 12.35
CA TYR A 79 38.71 60.71 12.44
C TYR A 79 38.64 61.33 11.06
N TYR A 80 37.81 62.37 10.94
CA TYR A 80 37.78 63.24 9.79
C TYR A 80 38.25 64.61 10.19
N ALA A 81 39.34 65.13 9.58
CA ALA A 81 39.93 66.41 9.88
C ALA A 81 39.90 67.31 8.66
N VAL A 82 39.54 68.58 8.85
CA VAL A 82 39.51 69.60 7.79
C VAL A 82 40.21 70.85 8.25
N ARG A 83 41.11 71.35 7.42
CA ARG A 83 41.74 72.65 7.62
C ARG A 83 40.77 73.79 7.28
N ILE A 84 40.68 74.77 8.18
CA ILE A 84 39.91 75.98 8.03
C ILE A 84 40.89 77.15 8.08
N ASP A 85 40.93 77.90 6.99
CA ASP A 85 41.84 79.11 6.95
C ASP A 85 41.04 80.31 7.45
N LEU A 86 41.34 80.79 8.64
CA LEU A 86 40.80 81.96 9.29
C LEU A 86 41.73 83.17 9.15
N PRO A 87 41.26 84.40 9.30
CA PRO A 87 42.10 85.60 9.21
C PRO A 87 43.19 85.66 10.24
N GLU A 88 43.08 84.92 11.34
CA GLU A 88 44.01 84.82 12.45
C GLU A 88 45.00 83.64 12.37
N GLY A 89 44.88 82.77 11.38
CA GLY A 89 45.69 81.58 11.16
C GLY A 89 44.86 80.37 10.70
N ALA A 90 45.54 79.32 10.20
CA ALA A 90 44.91 78.09 9.81
C ALA A 90 44.55 77.23 11.06
N GLN A 91 43.38 76.71 11.15
CA GLN A 91 42.93 75.79 12.22
C GLN A 91 42.44 74.47 11.62
N VAL A 92 42.50 73.40 12.39
CA VAL A 92 41.92 72.06 11.96
C VAL A 92 40.76 71.70 12.81
N LEU A 93 39.63 71.54 12.13
CA LEU A 93 38.44 70.93 12.71
C LEU A 93 38.46 69.40 12.53
N ARG A 94 38.50 68.69 13.62
CA ARG A 94 38.50 67.24 13.64
C ARG A 94 37.18 66.72 14.22
N VAL A 95 36.54 65.76 13.51
CA VAL A 95 35.38 65.04 13.97
C VAL A 95 35.76 63.57 14.14
N GLY A 96 35.44 63.00 15.29
CA GLY A 96 35.66 61.55 15.57
C GLY A 96 34.33 60.86 15.79
N GLU A 97 34.18 59.74 15.11
CA GLU A 97 33.06 58.86 15.27
C GLU A 97 33.56 57.48 15.74
N ASP A 98 33.01 57.01 16.85
CA ASP A 98 33.40 55.70 17.39
C ASP A 98 32.82 54.58 16.46
N VAL A 99 33.68 53.69 15.96
CA VAL A 99 33.24 52.54 15.22
C VAL A 99 32.50 51.63 16.21
N ALA A 100 31.16 51.51 16.05
CA ALA A 100 30.38 50.61 16.85
C ALA A 100 30.96 49.21 16.71
N ASN A 101 31.42 48.63 17.78
CA ASN A 101 32.08 47.33 17.77
C ASN A 101 31.00 46.26 17.49
N ILE A 102 30.84 45.89 16.21
CA ILE A 102 29.87 44.88 15.75
C ILE A 102 30.11 43.55 16.50
N TRP A 103 31.34 43.30 16.95
CA TRP A 103 31.71 42.14 17.75
C TRP A 103 31.15 42.16 19.17
N GLY A 104 30.97 43.33 19.78
CA GLY A 104 30.35 43.47 21.10
C GLY A 104 28.86 43.13 21.10
N LEU A 105 28.13 43.51 20.04
CA LEU A 105 26.75 43.12 19.88
C LEU A 105 26.61 41.59 19.63
N SER A 106 27.62 40.98 18.97
CA SER A 106 27.55 39.55 18.64
C SER A 106 27.83 38.65 19.86
N THR A 107 28.62 39.06 20.82
CA THR A 107 28.89 38.24 22.03
C THR A 107 27.70 38.12 22.97
N ASP A 108 26.85 39.14 23.04
CA ASP A 108 25.67 39.11 23.91
C ASP A 108 24.46 38.45 23.29
N THR A 109 24.29 38.51 21.96
CA THR A 109 23.18 37.91 21.23
C THR A 109 23.41 36.48 20.77
N LEU A 110 24.69 36.07 20.51
CA LEU A 110 25.05 34.76 20.02
C LEU A 110 24.58 33.60 20.94
N PRO A 111 24.81 33.67 22.28
CA PRO A 111 24.32 32.58 23.17
C PRO A 111 22.82 32.46 23.19
N LEU A 112 22.06 33.54 23.05
CA LEU A 112 20.60 33.54 22.97
C LEU A 112 20.15 32.86 21.68
N LEU A 113 20.77 33.15 20.54
CA LEU A 113 20.48 32.52 19.25
C LEU A 113 20.82 31.03 19.28
N CYS A 114 21.98 30.64 19.80
CA CYS A 114 22.37 29.25 19.99
C CYS A 114 21.38 28.50 20.89
N GLY A 115 20.97 29.11 21.99
CA GLY A 115 19.95 28.56 22.89
C GLY A 115 18.61 28.35 22.20
N ALA A 116 18.15 29.29 21.39
CA ALA A 116 16.93 29.20 20.61
C ALA A 116 16.99 28.05 19.58
N VAL A 117 18.12 27.91 18.86
CA VAL A 117 18.32 26.81 17.90
C VAL A 117 18.28 25.45 18.60
N VAL A 118 18.97 25.31 19.73
CA VAL A 118 18.96 24.06 20.52
C VAL A 118 17.56 23.73 20.99
N LEU A 119 16.82 24.72 21.46
CA LEU A 119 15.43 24.53 21.92
C LEU A 119 14.50 24.09 20.78
N ILE A 120 14.65 24.68 19.59
CA ILE A 120 13.89 24.29 18.39
C ILE A 120 14.22 22.83 18.00
N LEU A 121 15.50 22.46 18.00
CA LEU A 121 15.91 21.09 17.68
C LEU A 121 15.37 20.08 18.70
N LEU A 122 15.41 20.40 20.00
CA LEU A 122 14.81 19.57 21.03
C LEU A 122 13.29 19.44 20.85
N ALA A 123 12.62 20.53 20.58
CA ALA A 123 11.16 20.53 20.32
C ALA A 123 10.83 19.69 19.08
N ALA A 124 11.61 19.83 17.99
CA ALA A 124 11.44 19.07 16.77
C ALA A 124 11.67 17.55 16.97
N THR A 125 12.70 17.18 17.74
CA THR A 125 12.98 15.77 18.06
C THR A 125 11.89 15.15 18.96
N LEU A 126 11.42 15.89 19.97
CA LEU A 126 10.33 15.45 20.83
C LEU A 126 9.01 15.34 20.06
N PHE A 127 8.72 16.29 19.18
CA PHE A 127 7.54 16.25 18.32
C PHE A 127 7.58 15.07 17.33
N SER A 128 8.73 14.84 16.70
CA SER A 128 8.95 13.69 15.81
C SER A 128 8.77 12.36 16.55
N TRP A 129 9.33 12.22 17.74
CA TRP A 129 9.17 11.04 18.58
C TRP A 129 7.72 10.82 19.01
N TRP A 130 7.02 11.89 19.42
CA TRP A 130 5.61 11.85 19.77
C TRP A 130 4.74 11.45 18.57
N LEU A 131 5.00 12.05 17.39
CA LEU A 131 4.28 11.74 16.15
C LEU A 131 4.48 10.27 15.76
N THR A 132 5.71 9.78 15.81
CA THR A 132 6.02 8.38 15.51
C THR A 132 5.29 7.44 16.45
N ARG A 133 5.31 7.70 17.76
CA ARG A 133 4.59 6.87 18.72
C ARG A 133 3.08 6.93 18.56
N ARG A 134 2.53 8.09 18.27
CA ARG A 134 1.09 8.28 18.21
C ARG A 134 0.46 7.88 16.88
N MET A 135 1.19 8.02 15.76
CA MET A 135 0.65 7.73 14.42
C MET A 135 1.22 6.46 13.79
N VAL A 136 2.52 6.26 13.88
CA VAL A 136 3.18 5.16 13.14
C VAL A 136 3.10 3.83 13.90
N GLN A 137 3.33 3.82 15.20
CA GLN A 137 3.29 2.58 15.98
C GLN A 137 1.93 1.87 15.93
N PRO A 138 0.77 2.55 16.06
CA PRO A 138 -0.53 1.90 15.97
C PRO A 138 -0.79 1.28 14.58
N ILE A 139 -0.29 1.92 13.51
CA ILE A 139 -0.43 1.39 12.15
C ILE A 139 0.41 0.12 11.97
N ASN A 140 1.65 0.11 12.48
CA ASN A 140 2.49 -1.09 12.44
C ASN A 140 1.90 -2.24 13.28
N HIS A 141 1.34 -1.92 14.44
CA HIS A 141 0.68 -2.92 15.29
C HIS A 141 -0.56 -3.53 14.60
N LEU A 142 -1.30 -2.70 13.86
CA LEU A 142 -2.42 -3.15 13.04
C LEU A 142 -1.97 -4.13 11.95
N ALA A 143 -0.81 -3.88 11.31
CA ALA A 143 -0.25 -4.75 10.26
C ALA A 143 0.21 -6.11 10.81
N GLU A 144 0.63 -6.18 12.07
CA GLU A 144 1.10 -7.41 12.72
C GLU A 144 -0.05 -8.23 13.33
N HIS A 145 -1.14 -7.60 13.77
CA HIS A 145 -2.25 -8.23 14.51
C HIS A 145 -3.60 -8.01 13.83
N LEU A 146 -3.69 -8.36 12.55
CA LEU A 146 -4.91 -8.24 11.74
C LEU A 146 -6.10 -9.10 12.26
N ASP A 147 -5.85 -10.02 13.18
CA ASP A 147 -6.88 -10.94 13.68
C ASP A 147 -7.79 -10.32 14.77
N THR A 148 -7.42 -9.16 15.34
CA THR A 148 -8.15 -8.50 16.44
C THR A 148 -8.70 -7.12 16.08
N ILE A 149 -8.95 -6.87 14.81
CA ILE A 149 -9.28 -5.54 14.25
C ILE A 149 -10.53 -4.90 14.86
N GLU A 150 -11.52 -5.67 15.30
CA GLU A 150 -12.79 -5.10 15.78
C GLU A 150 -12.68 -4.35 17.12
N ALA A 151 -11.62 -4.58 17.91
CA ALA A 151 -11.47 -4.01 19.25
C ALA A 151 -10.45 -2.87 19.37
N ASP A 152 -9.52 -2.70 18.42
CA ASP A 152 -8.31 -1.90 18.65
C ASP A 152 -7.86 -1.04 17.45
N VAL A 153 -8.78 -0.63 16.56
CA VAL A 153 -8.43 0.31 15.47
C VAL A 153 -8.43 1.73 16.02
N PRO A 154 -7.27 2.37 16.15
CA PRO A 154 -7.16 3.70 16.76
C PRO A 154 -7.74 4.84 15.91
N TYR A 155 -8.07 4.56 14.64
CA TYR A 155 -8.62 5.53 13.69
C TYR A 155 -9.77 4.92 12.91
N GLU A 156 -10.96 5.51 12.99
CA GLU A 156 -12.18 5.04 12.29
C GLU A 156 -11.99 5.00 10.77
N GLU A 157 -11.16 5.88 10.23
CA GLU A 157 -10.85 5.95 8.80
C GLU A 157 -10.08 4.73 8.27
N LEU A 158 -9.41 3.98 9.13
CA LEU A 158 -8.67 2.76 8.77
C LEU A 158 -9.54 1.49 8.80
N ILE A 159 -10.73 1.55 9.38
CA ILE A 159 -11.64 0.40 9.47
C ILE A 159 -11.96 -0.21 8.10
N PRO A 160 -12.32 0.57 7.06
CA PRO A 160 -12.61 0.00 5.73
C PRO A 160 -11.40 -0.71 5.13
N LEU A 161 -10.20 -0.12 5.26
CA LEU A 161 -8.96 -0.71 4.77
C LEU A 161 -8.63 -2.01 5.51
N ALA A 162 -8.74 -1.99 6.83
CA ALA A 162 -8.49 -3.16 7.67
C ALA A 162 -9.43 -4.33 7.33
N ARG A 163 -10.74 -4.05 7.14
CA ARG A 163 -11.71 -5.07 6.70
C ARG A 163 -11.38 -5.62 5.32
N THR A 164 -10.98 -4.77 4.38
CA THR A 164 -10.59 -5.22 3.04
C THR A 164 -9.40 -6.16 3.08
N ILE A 165 -8.35 -5.81 3.84
CA ILE A 165 -7.14 -6.64 4.01
C ILE A 165 -7.49 -7.96 4.70
N GLN A 166 -8.32 -7.93 5.74
CA GLN A 166 -8.77 -9.13 6.46
C GLN A 166 -9.58 -10.06 5.54
N THR A 167 -10.49 -9.50 4.75
CA THR A 167 -11.28 -10.26 3.78
C THR A 167 -10.40 -10.89 2.71
N ASP A 168 -9.45 -10.13 2.16
CA ASP A 168 -8.50 -10.62 1.14
C ASP A 168 -7.59 -11.73 1.71
N ARG A 169 -7.09 -11.55 2.94
CA ARG A 169 -6.29 -12.57 3.62
C ARG A 169 -7.08 -13.85 3.85
N LYS A 170 -8.31 -13.73 4.39
CA LYS A 170 -9.18 -14.88 4.60
C LYS A 170 -9.49 -15.61 3.29
N LEU A 171 -9.80 -14.88 2.22
CA LEU A 171 -10.00 -15.47 0.90
C LEU A 171 -8.76 -16.22 0.40
N ARG A 172 -7.55 -15.68 0.64
CA ARG A 172 -6.29 -16.36 0.28
C ARG A 172 -6.06 -17.61 1.11
N GLU A 173 -6.27 -17.56 2.41
CA GLU A 173 -6.13 -18.71 3.32
C GLU A 173 -7.12 -19.82 2.97
N ASP A 174 -8.38 -19.47 2.68
CA ASP A 174 -9.42 -20.39 2.23
C ASP A 174 -9.03 -21.01 0.88
N ASN A 175 -8.53 -20.22 -0.07
CA ASN A 175 -8.06 -20.70 -1.37
C ASN A 175 -6.83 -21.64 -1.24
N GLU A 176 -5.87 -21.31 -0.38
CA GLU A 176 -4.73 -22.20 -0.14
C GLU A 176 -5.15 -23.52 0.52
N THR A 177 -6.08 -23.45 1.46
CA THR A 177 -6.64 -24.64 2.11
C THR A 177 -7.35 -25.53 1.10
N MET A 178 -8.24 -24.94 0.30
CA MET A 178 -8.94 -25.65 -0.77
C MET A 178 -7.95 -26.29 -1.77
N ARG A 179 -6.88 -25.58 -2.13
CA ARG A 179 -5.84 -26.11 -3.03
C ARG A 179 -5.06 -27.29 -2.42
N ARG A 180 -4.73 -27.20 -1.13
CA ARG A 180 -4.04 -28.30 -0.41
C ARG A 180 -4.93 -29.52 -0.31
N GLU A 181 -6.20 -29.34 0.08
CA GLU A 181 -7.19 -30.41 0.14
C GLU A 181 -7.45 -31.05 -1.23
N PHE A 182 -7.57 -30.25 -2.28
CA PHE A 182 -7.68 -30.73 -3.65
C PHE A 182 -6.51 -31.63 -4.04
N THR A 183 -5.27 -31.17 -3.83
CA THR A 183 -4.07 -31.93 -4.17
C THR A 183 -3.99 -33.24 -3.38
N ALA A 184 -4.31 -33.22 -2.10
CA ALA A 184 -4.36 -34.40 -1.25
C ALA A 184 -5.42 -35.40 -1.73
N ASN A 185 -6.63 -34.91 -2.04
CA ASN A 185 -7.75 -35.74 -2.51
C ASN A 185 -7.46 -36.36 -3.88
N VAL A 186 -6.89 -35.59 -4.84
CA VAL A 186 -6.44 -36.12 -6.14
C VAL A 186 -5.44 -37.26 -5.93
N SER A 187 -4.43 -37.05 -5.08
CA SER A 187 -3.41 -38.08 -4.80
C SER A 187 -4.02 -39.37 -4.23
N HIS A 188 -4.97 -39.21 -3.32
CA HIS A 188 -5.68 -40.37 -2.74
C HIS A 188 -6.58 -41.10 -3.72
N GLU A 189 -7.36 -40.37 -4.53
CA GLU A 189 -8.28 -40.94 -5.50
C GLU A 189 -7.54 -41.60 -6.69
N LEU A 190 -6.32 -41.16 -7.01
CA LEU A 190 -5.44 -41.82 -8.02
C LEU A 190 -4.70 -43.03 -7.45
N LYS A 191 -4.22 -42.97 -6.19
CA LYS A 191 -3.43 -44.06 -5.58
C LYS A 191 -4.25 -45.33 -5.43
N THR A 192 -5.52 -45.22 -5.05
CA THR A 192 -6.37 -46.39 -4.80
C THR A 192 -6.57 -47.28 -6.04
N PRO A 193 -7.04 -46.76 -7.20
CA PRO A 193 -7.18 -47.57 -8.42
C PRO A 193 -5.83 -48.08 -8.94
N LEU A 194 -4.75 -47.26 -8.84
CA LEU A 194 -3.42 -47.66 -9.28
C LEU A 194 -2.90 -48.86 -8.47
N THR A 195 -3.09 -48.86 -7.15
CA THR A 195 -2.72 -50.00 -6.29
C THR A 195 -3.52 -51.25 -6.66
N SER A 196 -4.82 -51.10 -6.97
CA SER A 196 -5.67 -52.23 -7.41
C SER A 196 -5.22 -52.78 -8.76
N ILE A 197 -4.92 -51.93 -9.74
CA ILE A 197 -4.41 -52.31 -11.06
C ILE A 197 -3.07 -53.08 -10.90
N SER A 198 -2.12 -52.49 -10.14
CA SER A 198 -0.82 -53.12 -9.90
C SER A 198 -0.95 -54.48 -9.22
N GLY A 199 -1.79 -54.59 -8.19
CA GLY A 199 -1.98 -55.85 -7.47
C GLY A 199 -2.61 -56.94 -8.32
N TYR A 200 -3.63 -56.66 -9.14
CA TYR A 200 -4.20 -57.63 -10.05
C TYR A 200 -3.23 -58.03 -11.19
N ALA A 201 -2.47 -57.06 -11.70
CA ALA A 201 -1.45 -57.32 -12.73
C ALA A 201 -0.33 -58.23 -12.18
N GLU A 202 0.16 -57.98 -10.97
CA GLU A 202 1.18 -58.79 -10.29
C GLU A 202 0.70 -60.24 -10.04
N LEU A 203 -0.56 -60.41 -9.60
CA LEU A 203 -1.13 -61.76 -9.43
C LEU A 203 -1.18 -62.54 -10.73
N ILE A 204 -1.45 -61.86 -11.86
CA ILE A 204 -1.45 -62.51 -13.18
C ILE A 204 0.00 -62.83 -13.62
N GLU A 205 0.92 -61.86 -13.47
CA GLU A 205 2.32 -61.97 -13.90
C GLU A 205 3.07 -63.07 -13.14
N THR A 206 2.85 -63.14 -11.83
CA THR A 206 3.52 -64.18 -10.99
C THR A 206 2.90 -65.55 -11.07
N GLY A 207 1.83 -65.72 -11.84
CA GLY A 207 1.12 -67.00 -11.96
C GLY A 207 0.34 -67.40 -10.72
N MET A 208 0.16 -66.51 -9.76
CA MET A 208 -0.69 -66.75 -8.57
C MET A 208 -2.19 -66.71 -8.89
N ALA A 209 -2.57 -66.10 -9.99
CA ALA A 209 -3.94 -66.10 -10.47
C ALA A 209 -4.26 -67.47 -11.13
N LYS A 210 -5.36 -68.10 -10.71
CA LYS A 210 -5.83 -69.29 -11.42
C LYS A 210 -6.26 -68.91 -12.84
N PRO A 211 -6.04 -69.81 -13.86
CA PRO A 211 -6.42 -69.50 -15.25
C PRO A 211 -7.90 -69.01 -15.39
N ALA A 212 -8.78 -69.53 -14.58
CA ALA A 212 -10.22 -69.11 -14.57
C ALA A 212 -10.44 -67.71 -14.04
N ASP A 213 -9.55 -67.14 -13.20
CA ASP A 213 -9.69 -65.85 -12.57
C ASP A 213 -9.06 -64.72 -13.41
N VAL A 214 -8.13 -65.06 -14.34
CA VAL A 214 -7.42 -64.10 -15.20
C VAL A 214 -8.38 -63.17 -15.96
N PRO A 215 -9.47 -63.64 -16.62
CA PRO A 215 -10.43 -62.74 -17.29
C PRO A 215 -11.08 -61.76 -16.31
N THR A 216 -11.38 -62.24 -15.09
CA THR A 216 -12.02 -61.42 -14.04
C THR A 216 -11.05 -60.32 -13.55
N PHE A 217 -9.77 -60.66 -13.35
CA PHE A 217 -8.75 -59.69 -12.96
C PHE A 217 -8.49 -58.66 -14.07
N ALA A 218 -8.39 -59.11 -15.31
CA ALA A 218 -8.26 -58.23 -16.48
C ALA A 218 -9.44 -57.24 -16.60
N ALA A 219 -10.67 -57.72 -16.39
CA ALA A 219 -11.86 -56.88 -16.39
C ALA A 219 -11.82 -55.84 -15.25
N ARG A 220 -11.32 -56.22 -14.06
CA ARG A 220 -11.15 -55.27 -12.93
C ARG A 220 -10.08 -54.23 -13.24
N ILE A 221 -8.92 -54.63 -13.80
CA ILE A 221 -7.86 -53.71 -14.26
C ILE A 221 -8.46 -52.70 -15.26
N HIS A 222 -9.19 -53.19 -16.26
CA HIS A 222 -9.81 -52.35 -17.28
C HIS A 222 -10.80 -51.34 -16.64
N LYS A 223 -11.64 -51.78 -15.71
CA LYS A 223 -12.62 -50.92 -15.01
C LYS A 223 -11.92 -49.83 -14.21
N GLU A 224 -10.84 -50.18 -13.47
CA GLU A 224 -10.10 -49.15 -12.68
C GLU A 224 -9.32 -48.19 -13.58
N ALA A 225 -8.78 -48.63 -14.72
CA ALA A 225 -8.16 -47.78 -15.72
C ALA A 225 -9.14 -46.79 -16.33
N GLN A 226 -10.34 -47.25 -16.72
CA GLN A 226 -11.41 -46.34 -17.21
C GLN A 226 -11.83 -45.33 -16.18
N ARG A 227 -11.90 -45.72 -14.90
CA ARG A 227 -12.19 -44.78 -13.79
C ARG A 227 -11.10 -43.74 -13.64
N MET A 228 -9.82 -44.11 -13.77
CA MET A 228 -8.71 -43.16 -13.72
C MET A 228 -8.75 -42.15 -14.88
N ILE A 229 -9.07 -42.60 -16.09
CA ILE A 229 -9.19 -41.76 -17.27
C ILE A 229 -10.30 -40.72 -17.01
N ALA A 230 -11.46 -41.13 -16.55
CA ALA A 230 -12.57 -40.19 -16.22
C ALA A 230 -12.16 -39.19 -15.15
N LEU A 231 -11.48 -39.63 -14.06
CA LEU A 231 -11.02 -38.77 -13.00
C LEU A 231 -10.01 -37.71 -13.50
N VAL A 232 -9.05 -38.14 -14.36
CA VAL A 232 -8.07 -37.21 -14.95
C VAL A 232 -8.77 -36.18 -15.85
N SER A 233 -9.73 -36.63 -16.67
CA SER A 233 -10.54 -35.71 -17.51
C SER A 233 -11.29 -34.69 -16.69
N ASP A 234 -11.97 -35.10 -15.61
CA ASP A 234 -12.70 -34.21 -14.70
C ASP A 234 -11.76 -33.17 -14.04
N ILE A 235 -10.53 -33.61 -13.66
CA ILE A 235 -9.50 -32.73 -13.06
C ILE A 235 -9.02 -31.68 -14.06
N LEU A 236 -8.69 -32.08 -15.28
CA LEU A 236 -8.22 -31.16 -16.32
C LEU A 236 -9.27 -30.12 -16.63
N GLN A 237 -10.49 -30.55 -16.79
CA GLN A 237 -11.61 -29.66 -17.06
C GLN A 237 -11.88 -28.68 -15.93
N LEU A 238 -11.87 -29.14 -14.68
CA LEU A 238 -12.01 -28.24 -13.52
C LEU A 238 -10.87 -27.21 -13.47
N SER A 239 -9.64 -27.61 -13.86
CA SER A 239 -8.50 -26.71 -13.95
C SER A 239 -8.67 -25.65 -15.04
N GLU A 240 -9.24 -26.01 -16.19
CA GLU A 240 -9.55 -25.06 -17.27
C GLU A 240 -10.63 -24.07 -16.82
N LEU A 241 -11.69 -24.54 -16.18
CA LEU A 241 -12.75 -23.71 -15.62
C LEU A 241 -12.22 -22.72 -14.57
N ASP A 242 -11.33 -23.17 -13.66
CA ASP A 242 -10.68 -22.31 -12.65
C ASP A 242 -9.82 -21.21 -13.30
N SER A 243 -9.10 -21.54 -14.37
CA SER A 243 -8.24 -20.58 -15.08
C SER A 243 -9.05 -19.48 -15.77
N THR A 244 -10.24 -19.81 -16.25
CA THR A 244 -11.17 -18.87 -16.90
C THR A 244 -11.75 -17.87 -15.89
N GLN A 245 -12.06 -18.31 -14.67
CA GLN A 245 -12.52 -17.41 -13.59
C GLN A 245 -11.42 -16.46 -13.08
N ALA A 246 -10.18 -16.93 -12.97
CA ALA A 246 -9.07 -16.13 -12.48
C ALA A 246 -8.66 -15.00 -13.45
N SER A 247 -8.98 -15.13 -14.73
CA SER A 247 -8.62 -14.17 -15.77
C SER A 247 -9.77 -13.20 -16.08
N HIS A 248 -10.13 -12.37 -15.11
CA HIS A 248 -11.07 -11.24 -15.34
C HIS A 248 -10.61 -10.23 -16.43
N SER A 249 -9.47 -10.44 -17.07
CA SER A 249 -8.84 -9.53 -18.04
C SER A 249 -8.51 -10.15 -19.39
N ARG A 250 -8.88 -11.40 -19.67
CA ARG A 250 -8.74 -11.99 -21.00
C ARG A 250 -10.10 -12.38 -21.53
N GLU A 251 -10.32 -12.05 -22.80
CA GLU A 251 -11.48 -12.47 -23.58
C GLU A 251 -11.84 -13.93 -23.25
N PRO A 252 -13.13 -14.25 -23.03
CA PRO A 252 -13.52 -15.61 -22.75
C PRO A 252 -13.08 -16.49 -23.92
N VAL A 253 -12.20 -17.46 -23.65
CA VAL A 253 -11.68 -18.42 -24.62
C VAL A 253 -12.84 -19.27 -25.19
N THR A 254 -14.01 -19.20 -24.57
CA THR A 254 -15.20 -19.97 -24.93
C THR A 254 -16.21 -19.04 -25.58
N GLU A 255 -16.54 -19.29 -26.84
CA GLU A 255 -17.51 -18.51 -27.61
C GLU A 255 -18.91 -18.67 -27.01
N MET A 256 -19.43 -17.61 -26.38
CA MET A 256 -20.79 -17.56 -25.83
C MET A 256 -21.78 -17.29 -26.96
N ALA A 257 -22.45 -18.34 -27.43
CA ALA A 257 -23.43 -18.30 -28.50
C ALA A 257 -24.85 -18.60 -27.99
N PRO A 258 -25.89 -18.28 -28.75
CA PRO A 258 -27.26 -18.76 -28.43
C PRO A 258 -27.31 -20.28 -28.54
N VAL A 259 -27.71 -20.98 -27.47
CA VAL A 259 -27.85 -22.44 -27.39
C VAL A 259 -29.33 -22.81 -27.18
N ASP A 260 -29.82 -23.70 -28.01
CA ASP A 260 -31.17 -24.30 -27.85
C ASP A 260 -31.15 -25.38 -26.76
N LEU A 261 -31.70 -25.06 -25.58
CA LEU A 261 -31.81 -25.99 -24.46
C LEU A 261 -32.69 -27.20 -24.77
N ALA A 262 -33.73 -27.04 -25.58
CA ALA A 262 -34.62 -28.15 -25.92
C ALA A 262 -33.89 -29.19 -26.77
N ALA A 263 -33.09 -28.77 -27.72
CA ALA A 263 -32.23 -29.64 -28.51
C ALA A 263 -31.20 -30.37 -27.61
N LEU A 264 -30.58 -29.64 -26.67
CA LEU A 264 -29.56 -30.16 -25.76
C LEU A 264 -30.14 -31.21 -24.79
N VAL A 265 -31.30 -30.97 -24.21
CA VAL A 265 -32.01 -31.91 -23.31
C VAL A 265 -32.40 -33.20 -24.04
N LYS A 266 -32.86 -33.11 -25.30
CA LYS A 266 -33.16 -34.29 -26.13
C LYS A 266 -31.91 -35.12 -26.39
N GLU A 267 -30.80 -34.47 -26.76
CA GLU A 267 -29.51 -35.12 -27.00
C GLU A 267 -29.00 -35.81 -25.72
N THR A 268 -29.04 -35.11 -24.58
CA THR A 268 -28.67 -35.69 -23.27
C THR A 268 -29.52 -36.91 -22.92
N ALA A 269 -30.85 -36.82 -23.08
CA ALA A 269 -31.75 -37.96 -22.82
C ALA A 269 -31.46 -39.16 -23.72
N GLN A 270 -31.17 -38.92 -25.01
CA GLN A 270 -30.80 -39.98 -25.94
C GLN A 270 -29.49 -40.67 -25.53
N ASN A 271 -28.45 -39.89 -25.23
CA ASN A 271 -27.16 -40.39 -24.84
C ASN A 271 -27.21 -41.19 -23.53
N MET A 272 -28.03 -40.76 -22.57
CA MET A 272 -28.19 -41.39 -21.25
C MET A 272 -29.17 -42.58 -21.22
N THR A 273 -29.92 -42.82 -22.29
CA THR A 273 -30.93 -43.90 -22.33
C THR A 273 -30.32 -45.29 -22.05
N VAL A 274 -29.13 -45.58 -22.56
CA VAL A 274 -28.46 -46.85 -22.32
C VAL A 274 -28.06 -47.04 -20.86
N ASN A 275 -27.55 -45.96 -20.24
CA ASN A 275 -27.15 -45.95 -18.83
C ASN A 275 -28.39 -46.09 -17.92
N ALA A 276 -29.47 -45.39 -18.21
CA ALA A 276 -30.72 -45.51 -17.49
C ALA A 276 -31.27 -46.93 -17.53
N ARG A 277 -31.31 -47.56 -18.72
CA ARG A 277 -31.78 -48.98 -18.87
C ARG A 277 -30.91 -49.96 -18.07
N ARG A 278 -29.56 -49.78 -18.06
CA ARG A 278 -28.65 -50.61 -17.26
C ARG A 278 -28.89 -50.44 -15.75
N ALA A 279 -29.30 -49.26 -15.32
CA ALA A 279 -29.64 -48.96 -13.93
C ALA A 279 -31.08 -49.34 -13.55
N TYR A 280 -31.88 -49.86 -14.50
CA TYR A 280 -33.33 -50.10 -14.33
C TYR A 280 -34.09 -48.85 -13.94
N VAL A 281 -33.73 -47.67 -14.52
CA VAL A 281 -34.37 -46.38 -14.30
C VAL A 281 -35.07 -45.93 -15.56
N THR A 282 -36.29 -45.42 -15.41
CA THR A 282 -37.07 -44.82 -16.50
C THR A 282 -36.63 -43.38 -16.70
N LEU A 283 -36.12 -43.03 -17.89
CA LEU A 283 -35.71 -41.69 -18.25
C LEU A 283 -36.78 -41.06 -19.16
N GLN A 284 -37.27 -39.89 -18.75
CA GLN A 284 -38.28 -39.11 -19.51
C GLN A 284 -37.76 -37.68 -19.68
N TYR A 285 -38.32 -36.93 -20.65
CA TYR A 285 -38.04 -35.52 -20.82
C TYR A 285 -39.23 -34.71 -21.31
N ASP A 286 -39.37 -33.45 -20.82
CA ASP A 286 -40.27 -32.42 -21.33
C ASP A 286 -39.43 -31.23 -21.78
N ALA A 287 -39.08 -31.20 -23.07
CA ALA A 287 -38.19 -30.19 -23.64
C ALA A 287 -39.03 -29.13 -24.36
N ARG A 288 -39.31 -28.03 -23.69
CA ARG A 288 -39.98 -26.85 -24.25
C ARG A 288 -38.94 -25.88 -24.83
N PRO A 289 -39.30 -25.14 -25.91
CA PRO A 289 -38.37 -24.19 -26.53
C PRO A 289 -37.83 -23.18 -25.51
N ALA A 290 -36.50 -23.12 -25.36
CA ALA A 290 -35.81 -22.16 -24.54
C ALA A 290 -34.41 -21.97 -25.12
N THR A 291 -33.94 -20.72 -25.15
CA THR A 291 -32.58 -20.36 -25.63
C THR A 291 -31.83 -19.67 -24.54
N VAL A 292 -30.58 -20.08 -24.30
CA VAL A 292 -29.69 -19.47 -23.35
C VAL A 292 -28.40 -19.05 -24.08
N ARG A 293 -27.79 -17.96 -23.68
CA ARG A 293 -26.49 -17.54 -24.17
C ARG A 293 -25.40 -18.25 -23.39
N GLY A 294 -24.62 -19.10 -24.05
CA GLY A 294 -23.60 -19.89 -23.35
C GLY A 294 -22.73 -20.71 -24.29
N SER A 295 -21.83 -21.49 -23.70
CA SER A 295 -21.06 -22.50 -24.40
C SER A 295 -21.86 -23.80 -24.51
N ARG A 296 -22.09 -24.26 -25.74
CA ARG A 296 -22.84 -25.52 -25.99
C ARG A 296 -22.18 -26.72 -25.28
N ASP A 297 -20.83 -26.79 -25.32
CA ASP A 297 -20.07 -27.91 -24.73
C ASP A 297 -20.20 -27.93 -23.22
N GLN A 298 -20.04 -26.76 -22.56
CA GLN A 298 -20.20 -26.65 -21.12
C GLN A 298 -21.61 -26.92 -20.67
N LEU A 299 -22.64 -26.41 -21.37
CA LEU A 299 -24.03 -26.68 -21.07
C LEU A 299 -24.39 -28.16 -21.31
N SER A 300 -23.85 -28.80 -22.34
CA SER A 300 -23.99 -30.25 -22.58
C SER A 300 -23.44 -31.06 -21.41
N GLU A 301 -22.28 -30.67 -20.91
CA GLU A 301 -21.67 -31.31 -19.76
C GLU A 301 -22.45 -31.12 -18.48
N LEU A 302 -22.95 -29.90 -18.21
CA LEU A 302 -23.81 -29.63 -17.06
C LEU A 302 -25.02 -30.54 -17.08
N THR A 303 -25.71 -30.63 -18.22
CA THR A 303 -26.89 -31.46 -18.36
C THR A 303 -26.57 -32.96 -18.22
N GLN A 304 -25.47 -33.40 -18.77
CA GLN A 304 -25.01 -34.81 -18.65
C GLN A 304 -24.64 -35.16 -17.21
N ASN A 305 -23.89 -34.30 -16.51
CA ASN A 305 -23.50 -34.53 -15.12
C ASN A 305 -24.70 -34.62 -14.18
N LEU A 306 -25.68 -33.73 -14.32
CA LEU A 306 -26.90 -33.80 -13.53
C LEU A 306 -27.73 -35.06 -13.84
N CYS A 307 -27.90 -35.42 -15.11
CA CYS A 307 -28.63 -36.60 -15.53
C CYS A 307 -27.90 -37.89 -15.07
N ASP A 308 -26.56 -37.98 -15.21
CA ASP A 308 -25.80 -39.15 -14.76
C ASP A 308 -25.91 -39.33 -13.24
N ASN A 309 -25.87 -38.25 -12.47
CA ASN A 309 -26.08 -38.31 -11.02
C ASN A 309 -27.49 -38.77 -10.67
N ALA A 310 -28.54 -38.29 -11.33
CA ALA A 310 -29.91 -38.68 -11.11
C ALA A 310 -30.15 -40.17 -11.42
N ILE A 311 -29.51 -40.71 -12.46
CA ILE A 311 -29.58 -42.14 -12.81
C ILE A 311 -28.75 -42.98 -11.80
N ARG A 312 -27.54 -42.57 -11.48
CA ARG A 312 -26.57 -43.31 -10.64
C ARG A 312 -27.05 -43.47 -9.20
N TYR A 313 -27.68 -42.44 -8.65
CA TYR A 313 -28.19 -42.43 -7.27
C TYR A 313 -29.67 -42.76 -7.16
N ASN A 314 -30.24 -43.28 -8.24
CA ASN A 314 -31.62 -43.77 -8.24
C ASN A 314 -31.71 -45.21 -7.69
N ARG A 315 -32.94 -45.69 -7.57
CA ARG A 315 -33.26 -47.07 -7.21
C ARG A 315 -33.75 -47.83 -8.46
N PRO A 316 -33.53 -49.14 -8.49
CA PRO A 316 -34.16 -49.98 -9.54
C PRO A 316 -35.68 -49.77 -9.59
N GLY A 317 -36.22 -49.51 -10.77
CA GLY A 317 -37.64 -49.15 -10.97
C GLY A 317 -37.98 -47.68 -10.72
N GLY A 318 -37.00 -46.83 -10.41
CA GLY A 318 -37.19 -45.39 -10.28
C GLY A 318 -37.30 -44.65 -11.61
N HIS A 319 -37.49 -43.35 -11.52
CA HIS A 319 -37.58 -42.49 -12.71
C HIS A 319 -36.72 -41.23 -12.56
N VAL A 320 -36.33 -40.69 -13.69
CA VAL A 320 -35.65 -39.42 -13.88
C VAL A 320 -36.37 -38.64 -14.95
N GLU A 321 -36.71 -37.39 -14.68
CA GLU A 321 -37.32 -36.47 -15.63
C GLU A 321 -36.46 -35.26 -15.87
N LEU A 322 -36.15 -34.97 -17.14
CA LEU A 322 -35.44 -33.79 -17.57
C LEU A 322 -36.40 -32.75 -18.08
N ARG A 323 -36.44 -31.56 -17.54
CA ARG A 323 -37.32 -30.50 -18.00
C ARG A 323 -36.53 -29.26 -18.39
N CYS A 324 -36.90 -28.59 -19.47
CA CYS A 324 -36.45 -27.28 -19.82
C CYS A 324 -37.55 -26.41 -20.37
N GLY A 325 -37.42 -25.11 -20.24
CA GLY A 325 -38.41 -24.14 -20.70
C GLY A 325 -38.05 -22.73 -20.28
N VAL A 326 -39.04 -21.84 -20.36
CA VAL A 326 -38.95 -20.47 -19.88
C VAL A 326 -39.87 -20.34 -18.68
N GLY A 327 -39.36 -19.91 -17.55
CA GLY A 327 -40.09 -19.69 -16.31
C GLY A 327 -41.11 -18.54 -16.40
N GLY A 328 -41.97 -18.41 -15.38
CA GLY A 328 -42.90 -17.31 -15.27
C GLY A 328 -42.28 -15.93 -15.14
N ASP A 329 -41.01 -15.86 -14.78
CA ASP A 329 -40.14 -14.69 -14.73
C ASP A 329 -39.47 -14.34 -16.07
N GLY A 330 -39.67 -15.18 -17.10
CA GLY A 330 -39.07 -15.03 -18.41
C GLY A 330 -37.63 -15.61 -18.50
N CYS A 331 -37.11 -16.21 -17.43
CA CYS A 331 -35.78 -16.82 -17.43
C CYS A 331 -35.80 -18.24 -17.98
N PRO A 332 -34.87 -18.65 -18.84
CA PRO A 332 -34.72 -20.03 -19.25
C PRO A 332 -34.27 -20.89 -18.07
N TYR A 333 -34.83 -22.10 -17.95
CA TYR A 333 -34.44 -23.04 -16.92
C TYR A 333 -34.17 -24.44 -17.48
N PHE A 334 -33.34 -25.20 -16.78
CA PHE A 334 -33.13 -26.62 -16.91
C PHE A 334 -33.28 -27.29 -15.54
N GLU A 335 -34.05 -28.34 -15.45
CA GLU A 335 -34.36 -29.05 -14.22
C GLU A 335 -34.22 -30.54 -14.41
N VAL A 336 -33.66 -31.21 -13.41
CA VAL A 336 -33.61 -32.68 -13.33
C VAL A 336 -34.29 -33.12 -12.05
N GLU A 337 -35.34 -33.89 -12.19
CA GLU A 337 -36.08 -34.47 -11.07
C GLU A 337 -35.84 -35.96 -11.02
N ASP A 338 -35.51 -36.50 -9.84
CA ASP A 338 -35.34 -37.90 -9.57
C ASP A 338 -36.10 -38.33 -8.30
N ASN A 339 -36.48 -39.61 -8.24
CA ASN A 339 -37.08 -40.23 -7.07
C ASN A 339 -36.12 -41.25 -6.38
N GLY A 340 -34.83 -40.98 -6.46
CA GLY A 340 -33.76 -41.80 -5.92
C GLY A 340 -33.65 -41.80 -4.39
N ILE A 341 -32.40 -41.92 -3.90
CA ILE A 341 -32.10 -41.99 -2.47
C ILE A 341 -32.17 -40.65 -1.75
N GLY A 342 -32.20 -39.54 -2.51
CA GLY A 342 -32.17 -38.19 -1.99
C GLY A 342 -30.80 -37.80 -1.36
N ILE A 343 -30.73 -36.53 -0.95
CA ILE A 343 -29.53 -35.94 -0.31
C ILE A 343 -29.92 -35.52 1.11
N PRO A 344 -29.21 -36.02 2.15
CA PRO A 344 -29.42 -35.59 3.52
C PRO A 344 -29.29 -34.08 3.66
N GLN A 345 -30.07 -33.44 4.51
CA GLN A 345 -30.12 -31.99 4.66
C GLN A 345 -28.75 -31.40 5.01
N ASP A 346 -27.98 -32.04 5.88
CA ASP A 346 -26.63 -31.60 6.30
C ASP A 346 -25.60 -31.69 5.17
N SER A 347 -25.92 -32.43 4.09
CA SER A 347 -25.03 -32.62 2.94
C SER A 347 -25.36 -31.73 1.75
N GLN A 348 -26.59 -31.13 1.70
CA GLN A 348 -27.09 -30.40 0.53
C GLN A 348 -26.20 -29.20 0.13
N THR A 349 -25.63 -28.49 1.08
CA THR A 349 -24.69 -27.37 0.82
C THR A 349 -23.32 -27.86 0.37
N ARG A 350 -22.94 -29.08 0.79
CA ARG A 350 -21.61 -29.63 0.59
C ARG A 350 -21.47 -30.50 -0.65
N VAL A 351 -22.58 -30.96 -1.25
CA VAL A 351 -22.55 -31.82 -2.44
C VAL A 351 -21.87 -31.17 -3.65
N PHE A 352 -21.74 -29.85 -3.65
CA PHE A 352 -21.03 -29.07 -4.67
C PHE A 352 -19.54 -28.86 -4.37
N GLU A 353 -19.06 -29.32 -3.18
CA GLU A 353 -17.64 -29.31 -2.87
C GLU A 353 -16.89 -30.36 -3.67
N ARG A 354 -15.64 -30.09 -4.05
CA ARG A 354 -14.79 -31.01 -4.82
C ARG A 354 -14.51 -32.27 -4.01
N PHE A 355 -14.66 -33.45 -4.62
CA PHE A 355 -14.46 -34.76 -3.99
C PHE A 355 -15.42 -35.11 -2.85
N TYR A 356 -16.41 -34.24 -2.55
CA TYR A 356 -17.38 -34.53 -1.52
C TYR A 356 -18.31 -35.67 -1.95
N ARG A 357 -18.61 -36.54 -1.02
CA ARG A 357 -19.52 -37.67 -1.19
C ARG A 357 -20.24 -37.94 0.12
N VAL A 358 -21.56 -38.08 0.07
CA VAL A 358 -22.39 -38.44 1.23
C VAL A 358 -21.97 -39.77 1.83
N ASP A 359 -21.70 -40.78 0.98
CA ASP A 359 -21.26 -42.13 1.36
C ASP A 359 -20.08 -42.58 0.49
N LYS A 360 -18.88 -42.61 1.09
CA LYS A 360 -17.63 -43.00 0.41
C LYS A 360 -17.62 -44.49 0.00
N SER A 361 -18.34 -45.37 0.71
CA SER A 361 -18.35 -46.79 0.45
C SER A 361 -19.24 -47.14 -0.76
N ARG A 362 -20.41 -46.57 -0.81
CA ARG A 362 -21.41 -46.78 -1.88
C ARG A 362 -20.95 -46.15 -3.20
N SER A 363 -20.39 -44.96 -3.14
CA SER A 363 -19.91 -44.27 -4.34
C SER A 363 -18.66 -44.90 -4.97
N LYS A 364 -17.86 -45.68 -4.22
CA LYS A 364 -16.81 -46.50 -4.81
C LYS A 364 -17.37 -47.63 -5.69
N ALA A 365 -18.49 -48.23 -5.28
CA ALA A 365 -19.16 -49.29 -6.07
C ALA A 365 -19.78 -48.75 -7.37
N THR A 366 -20.31 -47.51 -7.31
CA THR A 366 -20.98 -46.83 -8.45
C THR A 366 -20.00 -46.07 -9.35
N GLY A 367 -18.72 -45.87 -8.95
CA GLY A 367 -17.68 -45.30 -9.81
C GLY A 367 -17.69 -43.76 -9.90
N GLY A 368 -18.35 -43.04 -8.99
CA GLY A 368 -18.38 -41.56 -8.99
C GLY A 368 -17.02 -40.94 -8.63
N THR A 369 -16.62 -39.87 -9.29
CA THR A 369 -15.39 -39.10 -9.00
C THR A 369 -15.56 -38.13 -7.84
N GLY A 370 -16.79 -37.65 -7.59
CA GLY A 370 -17.10 -36.57 -6.66
C GLY A 370 -16.77 -35.19 -7.19
N LEU A 371 -16.52 -35.08 -8.51
CA LEU A 371 -16.22 -33.80 -9.18
C LEU A 371 -17.40 -33.29 -10.02
N GLY A 372 -18.31 -34.17 -10.49
CA GLY A 372 -19.38 -33.80 -11.41
C GLY A 372 -20.25 -32.64 -10.93
N LEU A 373 -20.72 -32.63 -9.66
CA LEU A 373 -21.52 -31.53 -9.13
C LEU A 373 -20.70 -30.26 -8.89
N ALA A 374 -19.39 -30.36 -8.61
CA ALA A 374 -18.51 -29.22 -8.56
C ALA A 374 -18.34 -28.56 -9.95
N ILE A 375 -18.24 -29.39 -11.00
CA ILE A 375 -18.21 -28.93 -12.40
C ILE A 375 -19.53 -28.25 -12.75
N VAL A 376 -20.68 -28.84 -12.40
CA VAL A 376 -22.02 -28.24 -12.60
C VAL A 376 -22.08 -26.85 -11.97
N LYS A 377 -21.70 -26.73 -10.69
CA LYS A 377 -21.67 -25.42 -10.00
C LYS A 377 -20.82 -24.40 -10.74
N HIS A 378 -19.64 -24.81 -11.20
CA HIS A 378 -18.71 -23.91 -11.89
C HIS A 378 -19.26 -23.42 -13.24
N ILE A 379 -19.82 -24.34 -14.02
CA ILE A 379 -20.48 -24.01 -15.29
C ILE A 379 -21.67 -23.09 -15.06
N ALA A 380 -22.51 -23.37 -14.06
CA ALA A 380 -23.66 -22.52 -13.72
C ALA A 380 -23.19 -21.08 -13.41
N LEU A 381 -22.17 -20.91 -12.56
CA LEU A 381 -21.59 -19.60 -12.23
C LEU A 381 -21.03 -18.87 -13.46
N LEU A 382 -20.44 -19.58 -14.43
CA LEU A 382 -19.96 -18.97 -15.68
C LEU A 382 -21.07 -18.49 -16.61
N HIS A 383 -22.29 -19.01 -16.41
CA HIS A 383 -23.47 -18.69 -17.20
C HIS A 383 -24.49 -17.82 -16.43
N ASP A 384 -24.09 -17.23 -15.28
CA ASP A 384 -24.91 -16.38 -14.41
C ASP A 384 -26.21 -17.10 -13.95
N ALA A 385 -26.12 -18.39 -13.63
CA ALA A 385 -27.25 -19.26 -13.24
C ALA A 385 -27.13 -19.75 -11.78
#